data_af11bdf4e604a0010fb911a4379f2a59
#
_entry.id   af11bdf4e604a0010fb911a4379f2a59
#
_cell.length_a   1.000
_cell.length_b   1.000
_cell.length_c   1.000
_cell.angle_alpha   90.00
_cell.angle_beta   90.00
_cell.angle_gamma   90.00
#
_symmetry.space_group_name_H-M   'P 1'
#
loop_
_entity.id
_entity.type
_entity.pdbx_description
1 polymer ?
#
loop_
_entity_poly.entity_id
_entity_poly.type
_entity_poly.pdbx_seq_one_letter_code
_entity_poly.pdbx_strand_id
1 'polypeptide(L)'
;MKVDAQILYDTLHEVPHLVQAAEAWGLDAVWFSETAHDPFLAAVLAAQSTSRIAIGTAIALAFTRSPTLLAYLAWDLAALSRGRFMLGLGTQVRAHIVRRFGMPWAPPAPRMRTTVRAVRAVWDAWHSGAPLDFRGQDMTLSLMTPFFTPPPQPHAIPIFTAGVNPPLCRVAGEVADGFHVHPFHTPAYLRDVVLPAITRGREKAQRTSGPFEIVVSAFTVIDGTEVSADAARRALAFYASTPSYRGVLAHHGWEDLGQRLSVLASRGRWAEMSTLITDDVLHAFAVVAPREEFGNKLRERYRGLADRISIYEPFAPSQAALYRTLIAAVRT
;
A
#
# COMPACT_ATOMS: atom_id res chain seq x y z
N MET A 1 8.97 11.11 10.86
CA MET A 1 8.04 10.43 9.93
C MET A 1 8.50 10.71 8.51
N LYS A 2 8.50 9.71 7.62
CA LYS A 2 8.92 9.85 6.21
C LYS A 2 7.75 10.37 5.35
N VAL A 3 8.06 11.10 4.26
CA VAL A 3 7.06 11.61 3.31
C VAL A 3 7.23 10.94 1.97
N ASP A 4 6.19 10.30 1.50
CA ASP A 4 6.17 9.51 0.28
C ASP A 4 5.17 10.08 -0.74
N ALA A 5 5.25 9.64 -1.99
CA ALA A 5 4.27 9.95 -3.03
C ALA A 5 3.71 8.69 -3.69
N GLN A 6 2.42 8.75 -4.04
CA GLN A 6 1.78 7.79 -4.93
C GLN A 6 1.93 8.28 -6.37
N ILE A 7 2.58 7.49 -7.22
CA ILE A 7 2.77 7.83 -8.63
C ILE A 7 1.70 7.12 -9.46
N LEU A 8 0.81 7.89 -10.06
CA LEU A 8 -0.07 7.44 -11.14
C LEU A 8 0.42 8.06 -12.45
N TYR A 9 0.24 7.37 -13.54
CA TYR A 9 0.70 7.78 -14.86
C TYR A 9 -0.21 7.18 -15.93
N ASP A 10 -0.40 7.88 -17.03
CA ASP A 10 -1.15 7.39 -18.17
C ASP A 10 -0.24 6.62 -19.15
N THR A 11 1.02 7.02 -19.23
CA THR A 11 2.03 6.36 -20.06
C THR A 11 3.35 6.14 -19.31
N LEU A 12 4.07 5.08 -19.63
CA LEU A 12 5.38 4.81 -19.03
C LEU A 12 6.41 5.91 -19.28
N HIS A 13 6.24 6.71 -20.33
CA HIS A 13 7.13 7.84 -20.66
C HIS A 13 7.10 8.96 -19.60
N GLU A 14 6.03 9.07 -18.83
CA GLU A 14 5.90 10.09 -17.78
C GLU A 14 6.68 9.73 -16.51
N VAL A 15 6.87 8.43 -16.26
CA VAL A 15 7.43 7.92 -15.01
C VAL A 15 8.78 8.55 -14.67
N PRO A 16 9.79 8.62 -15.58
CA PRO A 16 11.09 9.23 -15.26
C PRO A 16 10.95 10.66 -14.76
N HIS A 17 10.14 11.48 -15.41
CA HIS A 17 9.96 12.88 -15.03
C HIS A 17 9.29 13.01 -13.64
N LEU A 18 8.25 12.23 -13.37
CA LEU A 18 7.54 12.25 -12.08
C LEU A 18 8.45 11.84 -10.92
N VAL A 19 9.22 10.74 -11.08
CA VAL A 19 10.06 10.26 -9.99
C VAL A 19 11.30 11.11 -9.76
N GLN A 20 11.85 11.74 -10.81
CA GLN A 20 12.94 12.71 -10.68
C GLN A 20 12.46 13.97 -9.94
N ALA A 21 11.26 14.46 -10.22
CA ALA A 21 10.66 15.56 -9.47
C ALA A 21 10.47 15.19 -7.98
N ALA A 22 9.94 13.99 -7.69
CA ALA A 22 9.78 13.52 -6.32
C ALA A 22 11.13 13.43 -5.58
N GLU A 23 12.17 12.89 -6.23
CA GLU A 23 13.52 12.83 -5.68
C GLU A 23 14.12 14.21 -5.45
N ALA A 24 13.95 15.12 -6.39
CA ALA A 24 14.47 16.49 -6.30
C ALA A 24 13.79 17.29 -5.17
N TRP A 25 12.54 17.02 -4.86
CA TRP A 25 11.83 17.65 -3.74
C TRP A 25 12.17 17.02 -2.38
N GLY A 26 12.91 15.91 -2.37
CA GLY A 26 13.38 15.27 -1.16
C GLY A 26 12.36 14.33 -0.52
N LEU A 27 11.45 13.74 -1.30
CA LEU A 27 10.58 12.67 -0.82
C LEU A 27 11.41 11.42 -0.47
N ASP A 28 10.89 10.61 0.45
CA ASP A 28 11.59 9.43 0.95
C ASP A 28 11.31 8.19 0.08
N ALA A 29 10.11 8.07 -0.50
CA ALA A 29 9.76 7.00 -1.42
C ALA A 29 8.72 7.41 -2.47
N VAL A 30 8.73 6.66 -3.57
CA VAL A 30 7.63 6.62 -4.55
C VAL A 30 7.03 5.23 -4.59
N TRP A 31 5.69 5.19 -4.71
CA TRP A 31 4.91 3.96 -4.72
C TRP A 31 4.08 3.85 -5.99
N PHE A 32 4.09 2.68 -6.61
CA PHE A 32 3.32 2.38 -7.82
C PHE A 32 2.19 1.39 -7.52
N SER A 33 0.96 1.76 -7.88
CA SER A 33 -0.23 0.91 -7.72
C SER A 33 -0.48 0.07 -8.97
N GLU A 34 -0.92 -1.17 -8.80
CA GLU A 34 -1.39 -2.01 -9.91
C GLU A 34 -2.87 -1.71 -10.19
N THR A 35 -3.12 -0.78 -11.11
CA THR A 35 -4.46 -0.37 -11.52
C THR A 35 -4.67 -0.61 -13.01
N ALA A 36 -4.36 0.36 -13.86
CA ALA A 36 -4.41 0.24 -15.33
C ALA A 36 -3.11 -0.37 -15.89
N HIS A 37 -2.00 -0.27 -15.16
CA HIS A 37 -0.67 -0.68 -15.58
C HIS A 37 -0.02 -1.64 -14.59
N ASP A 38 0.99 -2.38 -15.07
CA ASP A 38 1.85 -3.21 -14.22
C ASP A 38 2.86 -2.32 -13.46
N PRO A 39 2.90 -2.36 -12.12
CA PRO A 39 3.74 -1.48 -11.32
C PRO A 39 5.24 -1.78 -11.45
N PHE A 40 5.62 -3.00 -11.83
CA PHE A 40 7.02 -3.38 -11.95
C PHE A 40 7.72 -2.70 -13.13
N LEU A 41 7.01 -2.46 -14.24
CA LEU A 41 7.57 -1.72 -15.37
C LEU A 41 7.90 -0.27 -14.99
N ALA A 42 7.01 0.38 -14.26
CA ALA A 42 7.26 1.72 -13.74
C ALA A 42 8.42 1.74 -12.72
N ALA A 43 8.50 0.71 -11.86
CA ALA A 43 9.60 0.59 -10.90
C ALA A 43 10.98 0.43 -11.58
N VAL A 44 11.06 -0.26 -12.72
CA VAL A 44 12.30 -0.33 -13.54
C VAL A 44 12.71 1.06 -14.00
N LEU A 45 11.79 1.83 -14.59
CA LEU A 45 12.07 3.18 -15.06
C LEU A 45 12.46 4.12 -13.92
N ALA A 46 11.81 4.01 -12.76
CA ALA A 46 12.14 4.76 -11.57
C ALA A 46 13.56 4.41 -11.06
N ALA A 47 13.91 3.12 -11.03
CA ALA A 47 15.23 2.66 -10.60
C ALA A 47 16.37 3.23 -11.47
N GLN A 48 16.14 3.31 -12.78
CA GLN A 48 17.12 3.84 -13.74
C GLN A 48 17.22 5.36 -13.72
N SER A 49 16.13 6.07 -13.44
CA SER A 49 16.07 7.54 -13.53
C SER A 49 16.30 8.27 -12.21
N THR A 50 16.49 7.55 -11.10
CA THR A 50 16.73 8.11 -9.77
C THR A 50 17.93 7.44 -9.09
N SER A 51 18.47 8.04 -8.02
CA SER A 51 19.65 7.55 -7.33
C SER A 51 19.52 7.38 -5.81
N ARG A 52 18.56 8.03 -5.18
CA ARG A 52 18.40 8.08 -3.71
C ARG A 52 17.03 7.63 -3.23
N ILE A 53 15.96 8.08 -3.90
CA ILE A 53 14.59 7.83 -3.47
C ILE A 53 14.28 6.33 -3.43
N ALA A 54 13.62 5.87 -2.40
CA ALA A 54 13.13 4.49 -2.33
C ALA A 54 11.97 4.28 -3.32
N ILE A 55 11.85 3.07 -3.82
CA ILE A 55 10.90 2.71 -4.89
C ILE A 55 10.12 1.49 -4.42
N GLY A 56 8.82 1.50 -4.54
CA GLY A 56 8.05 0.33 -4.15
C GLY A 56 6.73 0.18 -4.88
N THR A 57 6.12 -0.96 -4.68
CA THR A 57 4.74 -1.20 -5.14
C THR A 57 3.75 -0.99 -4.00
N ALA A 58 2.69 -0.24 -4.23
CA ALA A 58 1.59 -0.06 -3.27
C ALA A 58 0.22 -0.09 -3.98
N ILE A 59 -0.19 -1.25 -4.35
CA ILE A 59 0.39 -2.58 -4.16
C ILE A 59 0.44 -3.33 -5.48
N ALA A 60 1.38 -4.27 -5.63
CA ALA A 60 1.29 -5.31 -6.65
C ALA A 60 0.33 -6.43 -6.20
N LEU A 61 -0.43 -6.99 -7.14
CA LEU A 61 -1.43 -8.03 -6.84
C LEU A 61 -0.74 -9.38 -6.60
N ALA A 62 -0.73 -9.83 -5.35
CA ALA A 62 -0.04 -11.05 -4.95
C ALA A 62 -0.64 -12.33 -5.58
N PHE A 63 -1.93 -12.34 -5.93
CA PHE A 63 -2.65 -13.54 -6.34
C PHE A 63 -2.77 -13.72 -7.86
N THR A 64 -2.20 -12.80 -8.62
CA THR A 64 -2.17 -12.85 -10.10
C THR A 64 -0.84 -13.38 -10.63
N ARG A 65 0.16 -13.51 -9.76
CA ARG A 65 1.52 -13.98 -10.10
C ARG A 65 1.94 -15.14 -9.20
N SER A 66 2.82 -16.01 -9.69
CA SER A 66 3.43 -17.01 -8.82
C SER A 66 4.42 -16.36 -7.84
N PRO A 67 4.63 -16.90 -6.63
CA PRO A 67 5.65 -16.38 -5.72
C PRO A 67 7.05 -16.39 -6.31
N THR A 68 7.40 -17.36 -7.14
CA THR A 68 8.70 -17.41 -7.83
C THR A 68 8.85 -16.22 -8.79
N LEU A 69 7.80 -15.86 -9.55
CA LEU A 69 7.85 -14.69 -10.42
C LEU A 69 7.97 -13.40 -9.62
N LEU A 70 7.25 -13.27 -8.51
CA LEU A 70 7.40 -12.12 -7.60
C LEU A 70 8.82 -12.05 -7.01
N ALA A 71 9.41 -13.21 -6.71
CA ALA A 71 10.78 -13.28 -6.22
C ALA A 71 11.79 -12.77 -7.26
N TYR A 72 11.69 -13.19 -8.54
CA TYR A 72 12.54 -12.67 -9.63
C TYR A 72 12.39 -11.17 -9.81
N LEU A 73 11.15 -10.69 -9.95
CA LEU A 73 10.88 -9.27 -10.16
C LEU A 73 11.48 -8.38 -9.07
N ALA A 74 11.30 -8.77 -7.81
CA ALA A 74 11.82 -8.00 -6.69
C ALA A 74 13.34 -8.13 -6.56
N TRP A 75 13.93 -9.28 -6.88
CA TRP A 75 15.37 -9.50 -6.87
C TRP A 75 16.09 -8.62 -7.88
N ASP A 76 15.62 -8.63 -9.12
CA ASP A 76 16.21 -7.84 -10.19
C ASP A 76 16.04 -6.33 -9.93
N LEU A 77 14.88 -5.91 -9.40
CA LEU A 77 14.64 -4.52 -9.01
C LEU A 77 15.51 -4.09 -7.82
N ALA A 78 15.75 -4.96 -6.85
CA ALA A 78 16.65 -4.65 -5.74
C ALA A 78 18.09 -4.45 -6.23
N ALA A 79 18.57 -5.32 -7.12
CA ALA A 79 19.88 -5.18 -7.74
C ALA A 79 19.97 -3.89 -8.60
N LEU A 80 19.01 -3.66 -9.50
CA LEU A 80 18.96 -2.51 -10.39
C LEU A 80 18.88 -1.18 -9.61
N SER A 81 18.08 -1.13 -8.57
CA SER A 81 17.91 0.06 -7.72
C SER A 81 19.00 0.22 -6.66
N ARG A 82 19.96 -0.71 -6.56
CA ARG A 82 20.99 -0.74 -5.50
C ARG A 82 20.38 -0.75 -4.09
N GLY A 83 19.41 -1.64 -3.87
CA GLY A 83 18.76 -1.85 -2.57
C GLY A 83 17.66 -0.86 -2.20
N ARG A 84 17.20 -0.01 -3.14
CA ARG A 84 16.13 0.95 -2.88
C ARG A 84 14.71 0.39 -3.10
N PHE A 85 14.58 -0.82 -3.64
CA PHE A 85 13.28 -1.41 -3.96
C PHE A 85 12.62 -2.06 -2.74
N MET A 86 11.31 -1.86 -2.61
CA MET A 86 10.43 -2.43 -1.58
C MET A 86 9.25 -3.12 -2.26
N LEU A 87 9.00 -4.40 -1.93
CA LEU A 87 7.93 -5.19 -2.52
C LEU A 87 6.64 -5.03 -1.70
N GLY A 88 5.70 -4.23 -2.16
CA GLY A 88 4.37 -4.11 -1.54
C GLY A 88 3.33 -4.98 -2.24
N LEU A 89 2.67 -5.86 -1.47
CA LEU A 89 1.74 -6.87 -1.95
C LEU A 89 0.34 -6.68 -1.37
N GLY A 90 -0.67 -6.84 -2.21
CA GLY A 90 -2.06 -6.80 -1.80
C GLY A 90 -2.90 -7.92 -2.41
N THR A 91 -4.07 -8.15 -1.83
CA THR A 91 -4.92 -9.30 -2.18
C THR A 91 -5.89 -9.01 -3.31
N GLN A 92 -6.23 -7.75 -3.54
CA GLN A 92 -7.39 -7.33 -4.34
C GLN A 92 -8.70 -7.95 -3.82
N VAL A 93 -9.84 -7.58 -4.37
CA VAL A 93 -11.14 -8.17 -4.06
C VAL A 93 -11.45 -9.34 -5.00
N ARG A 94 -12.29 -10.29 -4.52
CA ARG A 94 -12.63 -11.52 -5.23
C ARG A 94 -13.08 -11.28 -6.68
N ALA A 95 -13.92 -10.27 -6.90
CA ALA A 95 -14.47 -9.99 -8.23
C ALA A 95 -13.36 -9.71 -9.26
N HIS A 96 -12.34 -8.94 -8.89
CA HIS A 96 -11.21 -8.66 -9.79
C HIS A 96 -10.33 -9.88 -9.99
N ILE A 97 -9.99 -10.62 -8.93
CA ILE A 97 -9.16 -11.83 -9.06
C ILE A 97 -9.81 -12.83 -10.00
N VAL A 98 -11.11 -13.12 -9.82
CA VAL A 98 -11.80 -14.15 -10.59
C VAL A 98 -12.21 -13.64 -11.97
N ARG A 99 -12.82 -12.45 -12.07
CA ARG A 99 -13.49 -12.01 -13.30
C ARG A 99 -12.63 -11.14 -14.20
N ARG A 100 -11.61 -10.44 -13.64
CA ARG A 100 -10.67 -9.61 -14.41
C ARG A 100 -9.40 -10.39 -14.75
N PHE A 101 -8.87 -11.19 -13.80
CA PHE A 101 -7.60 -11.89 -13.98
C PHE A 101 -7.77 -13.40 -14.26
N GLY A 102 -8.98 -13.96 -14.16
CA GLY A 102 -9.22 -15.39 -14.40
C GLY A 102 -8.55 -16.34 -13.38
N MET A 103 -8.15 -15.80 -12.22
CA MET A 103 -7.40 -16.58 -11.23
C MET A 103 -8.33 -17.18 -10.16
N PRO A 104 -7.98 -18.36 -9.60
CA PRO A 104 -8.77 -18.96 -8.55
C PRO A 104 -8.74 -18.12 -7.28
N TRP A 105 -9.90 -18.06 -6.60
CA TRP A 105 -10.03 -17.39 -5.31
C TRP A 105 -9.82 -18.36 -4.15
N ALA A 106 -9.04 -17.94 -3.18
CA ALA A 106 -8.88 -18.62 -1.90
C ALA A 106 -8.94 -17.58 -0.75
N PRO A 107 -9.14 -17.99 0.52
CA PRO A 107 -9.12 -17.09 1.67
C PRO A 107 -7.86 -16.23 1.68
N PRO A 108 -8.00 -14.88 1.67
CA PRO A 108 -6.87 -14.01 1.36
C PRO A 108 -5.77 -14.01 2.43
N ALA A 109 -6.11 -14.09 3.71
CA ALA A 109 -5.10 -14.02 4.78
C ALA A 109 -4.17 -15.25 4.82
N PRO A 110 -4.67 -16.51 4.80
CA PRO A 110 -3.80 -17.68 4.67
C PRO A 110 -2.96 -17.64 3.40
N ARG A 111 -3.57 -17.31 2.26
CA ARG A 111 -2.88 -17.26 0.97
C ARG A 111 -1.79 -16.19 0.94
N MET A 112 -2.02 -15.00 1.50
CA MET A 112 -0.99 -13.96 1.61
C MET A 112 0.18 -14.44 2.47
N ARG A 113 -0.10 -15.09 3.61
CA ARG A 113 0.96 -15.68 4.46
C ARG A 113 1.82 -16.68 3.66
N THR A 114 1.17 -17.59 2.94
CA THR A 114 1.87 -18.58 2.12
C THR A 114 2.69 -17.91 1.02
N THR A 115 2.12 -16.93 0.30
CA THR A 115 2.80 -16.20 -0.77
C THR A 115 4.07 -15.50 -0.26
N VAL A 116 3.99 -14.75 0.82
CA VAL A 116 5.16 -14.02 1.37
C VAL A 116 6.24 -15.01 1.84
N ARG A 117 5.85 -16.09 2.53
CA ARG A 117 6.81 -17.13 2.95
C ARG A 117 7.46 -17.84 1.77
N ALA A 118 6.69 -18.11 0.71
CA ALA A 118 7.20 -18.72 -0.52
C ALA A 118 8.22 -17.82 -1.23
N VAL A 119 7.93 -16.52 -1.34
CA VAL A 119 8.90 -15.53 -1.89
C VAL A 119 10.20 -15.54 -1.10
N ARG A 120 10.12 -15.49 0.23
CA ARG A 120 11.32 -15.54 1.09
C ARG A 120 12.09 -16.86 0.94
N ALA A 121 11.39 -18.00 0.89
CA ALA A 121 12.03 -19.30 0.70
C ALA A 121 12.79 -19.40 -0.63
N VAL A 122 12.27 -18.78 -1.69
CA VAL A 122 12.98 -18.66 -2.98
C VAL A 122 14.25 -17.83 -2.82
N TRP A 123 14.18 -16.67 -2.18
CA TRP A 123 15.36 -15.83 -1.93
C TRP A 123 16.40 -16.51 -1.01
N ASP A 124 15.94 -17.21 0.02
CA ASP A 124 16.82 -17.95 0.93
C ASP A 124 17.58 -19.06 0.19
N ALA A 125 16.90 -19.78 -0.72
CA ALA A 125 17.52 -20.79 -1.59
C ALA A 125 18.59 -20.15 -2.52
N TRP A 126 18.29 -18.98 -3.09
CA TRP A 126 19.28 -18.26 -3.94
C TRP A 126 20.47 -17.73 -3.17
N HIS A 127 20.28 -17.23 -1.95
CA HIS A 127 21.38 -16.74 -1.11
C HIS A 127 22.26 -17.87 -0.57
N SER A 128 21.65 -18.96 -0.13
CA SER A 128 22.37 -20.05 0.53
C SER A 128 22.92 -21.11 -0.44
N GLY A 129 22.37 -21.17 -1.66
CA GLY A 129 22.63 -22.29 -2.59
C GLY A 129 21.98 -23.62 -2.17
N ALA A 130 21.17 -23.61 -1.11
CA ALA A 130 20.44 -24.81 -0.65
C ALA A 130 19.30 -25.18 -1.61
N PRO A 131 18.93 -26.46 -1.71
CA PRO A 131 17.74 -26.86 -2.48
C PRO A 131 16.50 -26.15 -2.00
N LEU A 132 15.66 -25.68 -2.93
CA LEU A 132 14.36 -25.12 -2.61
C LEU A 132 13.42 -26.24 -2.13
N ASP A 133 12.96 -26.19 -0.88
CA ASP A 133 11.92 -27.06 -0.33
C ASP A 133 10.94 -26.23 0.50
N PHE A 134 9.98 -25.63 -0.17
CA PHE A 134 8.90 -24.88 0.46
C PHE A 134 7.59 -25.66 0.37
N ARG A 135 6.97 -25.94 1.52
CA ARG A 135 5.67 -26.62 1.63
C ARG A 135 4.68 -25.70 2.34
N GLY A 136 3.85 -25.04 1.56
CA GLY A 136 2.75 -24.21 2.05
C GLY A 136 1.41 -24.94 2.07
N GLN A 137 0.39 -24.27 2.57
CA GLN A 137 -0.97 -24.84 2.67
C GLN A 137 -1.57 -25.13 1.29
N ASP A 138 -1.29 -24.28 0.30
CA ASP A 138 -1.92 -24.26 -1.02
C ASP A 138 -0.90 -24.31 -2.17
N MET A 139 0.40 -24.47 -1.86
CA MET A 139 1.45 -24.61 -2.86
C MET A 139 2.70 -25.29 -2.32
N THR A 140 3.43 -25.95 -3.21
CA THR A 140 4.77 -26.52 -2.95
C THR A 140 5.73 -25.99 -4.01
N LEU A 141 6.92 -25.54 -3.58
CA LEU A 141 8.02 -25.16 -4.46
C LEU A 141 9.24 -26.02 -4.10
N SER A 142 9.67 -26.88 -5.00
CA SER A 142 10.73 -27.86 -4.74
C SER A 142 11.71 -28.03 -5.92
N LEU A 143 11.65 -27.11 -6.88
CA LEU A 143 12.54 -27.12 -8.03
C LEU A 143 13.20 -25.76 -8.21
N MET A 144 14.53 -25.74 -8.04
CA MET A 144 15.40 -24.61 -8.38
C MET A 144 16.75 -25.18 -8.78
N THR A 145 17.10 -25.04 -10.03
CA THR A 145 18.41 -25.49 -10.54
C THR A 145 19.33 -24.31 -10.76
N PRO A 146 20.65 -24.50 -10.85
CA PRO A 146 21.59 -23.41 -11.07
C PRO A 146 21.28 -22.54 -12.30
N PHE A 147 20.72 -23.12 -13.34
CA PHE A 147 20.32 -22.40 -14.57
C PHE A 147 19.22 -21.35 -14.30
N PHE A 148 18.35 -21.59 -13.32
CA PHE A 148 17.25 -20.69 -12.94
C PHE A 148 17.54 -19.85 -11.70
N THR A 149 18.75 -19.94 -11.14
CA THR A 149 19.19 -19.18 -9.97
C THR A 149 19.88 -17.90 -10.44
N PRO A 150 19.38 -16.70 -10.12
CA PRO A 150 20.03 -15.46 -10.46
C PRO A 150 21.36 -15.31 -9.70
N PRO A 151 22.28 -14.45 -10.18
CA PRO A 151 23.48 -14.12 -9.42
C PRO A 151 23.15 -13.58 -8.03
N PRO A 152 23.99 -13.88 -7.01
CA PRO A 152 23.83 -13.31 -5.68
C PRO A 152 23.85 -11.78 -5.71
N GLN A 153 23.05 -11.16 -4.83
CA GLN A 153 23.07 -9.71 -4.64
C GLN A 153 22.98 -9.38 -3.13
N PRO A 154 23.61 -8.30 -2.65
CA PRO A 154 23.77 -8.03 -1.21
C PRO A 154 22.59 -7.31 -0.58
N HIS A 155 21.57 -6.92 -1.36
CA HIS A 155 20.52 -6.02 -0.88
C HIS A 155 19.37 -6.79 -0.24
N ALA A 156 18.98 -6.39 0.97
CA ALA A 156 17.74 -6.84 1.57
C ALA A 156 16.53 -6.27 0.80
N ILE A 157 15.49 -7.06 0.66
CA ILE A 157 14.25 -6.67 -0.01
C ILE A 157 13.10 -6.65 1.01
N PRO A 158 12.72 -5.49 1.53
CA PRO A 158 11.59 -5.40 2.44
C PRO A 158 10.28 -5.79 1.75
N ILE A 159 9.47 -6.61 2.42
CA ILE A 159 8.14 -6.96 1.96
C ILE A 159 7.10 -6.22 2.79
N PHE A 160 6.28 -5.43 2.13
CA PHE A 160 5.10 -4.78 2.70
C PHE A 160 3.85 -5.53 2.26
N THR A 161 2.85 -5.61 3.12
CA THR A 161 1.51 -6.10 2.73
C THR A 161 0.47 -5.03 3.00
N ALA A 162 -0.69 -5.15 2.37
CA ALA A 162 -1.78 -4.21 2.57
C ALA A 162 -3.06 -4.91 3.02
N GLY A 163 -3.90 -4.19 3.73
CA GLY A 163 -5.21 -4.69 4.16
C GLY A 163 -6.01 -3.69 4.96
N VAL A 164 -7.24 -4.07 5.31
CA VAL A 164 -8.16 -3.30 6.14
C VAL A 164 -8.51 -4.07 7.41
N ASN A 165 -8.82 -5.36 7.23
CA ASN A 165 -9.40 -6.18 8.29
C ASN A 165 -8.34 -6.90 9.14
N PRO A 166 -8.64 -7.18 10.42
CA PRO A 166 -7.71 -7.80 11.37
C PRO A 166 -7.00 -9.07 10.90
N PRO A 167 -7.63 -9.98 10.12
CA PRO A 167 -6.92 -11.16 9.62
C PRO A 167 -5.69 -10.84 8.76
N LEU A 168 -5.80 -9.88 7.82
CA LEU A 168 -4.66 -9.46 7.00
C LEU A 168 -3.63 -8.66 7.79
N CYS A 169 -4.08 -7.82 8.73
CA CYS A 169 -3.19 -7.09 9.63
C CYS A 169 -2.34 -8.06 10.49
N ARG A 170 -2.95 -9.13 11.03
CA ARG A 170 -2.20 -10.18 11.75
C ARG A 170 -1.17 -10.86 10.86
N VAL A 171 -1.55 -11.21 9.64
CA VAL A 171 -0.61 -11.82 8.67
C VAL A 171 0.54 -10.88 8.36
N ALA A 172 0.30 -9.57 8.20
CA ALA A 172 1.38 -8.60 8.04
C ALA A 172 2.39 -8.70 9.19
N GLY A 173 1.92 -8.67 10.43
CA GLY A 173 2.79 -8.86 11.60
C GLY A 173 3.55 -10.18 11.61
N GLU A 174 2.94 -11.27 11.11
CA GLU A 174 3.58 -12.59 11.07
C GLU A 174 4.72 -12.68 10.03
N VAL A 175 4.60 -12.04 8.86
CA VAL A 175 5.48 -12.35 7.72
C VAL A 175 6.07 -11.14 6.99
N ALA A 176 5.54 -9.93 7.17
CA ALA A 176 5.97 -8.74 6.45
C ALA A 176 6.97 -7.89 7.25
N ASP A 177 7.59 -6.90 6.61
CA ASP A 177 8.50 -5.92 7.21
C ASP A 177 7.81 -4.54 7.32
N GLY A 178 6.61 -4.40 6.76
CA GLY A 178 5.79 -3.22 6.88
C GLY A 178 4.36 -3.46 6.39
N PHE A 179 3.53 -2.45 6.58
CA PHE A 179 2.11 -2.53 6.25
C PHE A 179 1.60 -1.24 5.63
N HIS A 180 1.00 -1.36 4.45
CA HIS A 180 0.22 -0.30 3.83
C HIS A 180 -1.19 -0.30 4.39
N VAL A 181 -1.50 0.70 5.19
CA VAL A 181 -2.85 0.95 5.67
C VAL A 181 -3.70 1.40 4.50
N HIS A 182 -4.81 0.72 4.26
CA HIS A 182 -5.72 1.12 3.18
C HIS A 182 -6.21 2.56 3.40
N PRO A 183 -6.33 3.40 2.36
CA PRO A 183 -6.76 4.80 2.51
C PRO A 183 -8.08 4.96 3.25
N PHE A 184 -8.99 4.00 3.09
CA PHE A 184 -10.26 3.97 3.83
C PHE A 184 -10.03 3.49 5.27
N HIS A 185 -9.47 4.34 6.09
CA HIS A 185 -9.26 4.15 7.53
C HIS A 185 -9.46 5.48 8.27
N THR A 186 -9.65 5.39 9.58
CA THR A 186 -9.57 6.53 10.50
C THR A 186 -8.42 6.33 11.46
N PRO A 187 -7.84 7.38 12.07
CA PRO A 187 -6.83 7.21 13.13
C PRO A 187 -7.32 6.35 14.30
N ALA A 188 -8.60 6.42 14.64
CA ALA A 188 -9.19 5.58 15.69
C ALA A 188 -9.14 4.10 15.29
N TYR A 189 -9.63 3.76 14.09
CA TYR A 189 -9.57 2.39 13.58
C TYR A 189 -8.13 1.86 13.46
N LEU A 190 -7.21 2.70 13.03
CA LEU A 190 -5.78 2.36 12.95
C LEU A 190 -5.24 2.00 14.34
N ARG A 191 -5.48 2.86 15.35
CA ARG A 191 -5.00 2.67 16.71
C ARG A 191 -5.63 1.47 17.39
N ASP A 192 -6.95 1.31 17.28
CA ASP A 192 -7.71 0.39 18.12
C ASP A 192 -7.86 -1.00 17.49
N VAL A 193 -7.70 -1.11 16.16
CA VAL A 193 -7.93 -2.36 15.41
C VAL A 193 -6.69 -2.82 14.64
N VAL A 194 -6.14 -1.95 13.79
CA VAL A 194 -5.06 -2.35 12.85
C VAL A 194 -3.76 -2.61 13.59
N LEU A 195 -3.26 -1.64 14.37
CA LEU A 195 -1.99 -1.76 15.09
C LEU A 195 -1.99 -2.92 16.09
N PRO A 196 -3.04 -3.11 16.95
CA PRO A 196 -3.09 -4.26 17.82
C PRO A 196 -3.14 -5.61 17.09
N ALA A 197 -3.77 -5.67 15.90
CA ALA A 197 -3.78 -6.88 15.10
C ALA A 197 -2.40 -7.21 14.54
N ILE A 198 -1.64 -6.22 14.08
CA ILE A 198 -0.26 -6.37 13.63
C ILE A 198 0.63 -6.83 14.79
N THR A 199 0.52 -6.20 15.97
CA THR A 199 1.27 -6.57 17.18
C THR A 199 1.05 -8.03 17.53
N ARG A 200 -0.19 -8.49 17.61
CA ARG A 200 -0.51 -9.92 17.84
C ARG A 200 0.10 -10.84 16.80
N GLY A 201 0.18 -10.40 15.54
CA GLY A 201 0.86 -11.15 14.47
C GLY A 201 2.36 -11.28 14.71
N ARG A 202 3.02 -10.19 15.08
CA ARG A 202 4.45 -10.14 15.40
C ARG A 202 4.79 -11.02 16.61
N GLU A 203 3.99 -10.93 17.66
CA GLU A 203 4.14 -11.75 18.88
C GLU A 203 4.03 -13.23 18.55
N LYS A 204 2.97 -13.63 17.84
CA LYS A 204 2.76 -15.01 17.41
C LYS A 204 3.93 -15.59 16.60
N ALA A 205 4.55 -14.77 15.77
CA ALA A 205 5.69 -15.16 14.94
C ALA A 205 7.05 -14.91 15.62
N GLN A 206 7.08 -14.46 16.87
CA GLN A 206 8.29 -14.10 17.62
C GLN A 206 9.16 -13.05 16.92
N ARG A 207 8.52 -12.11 16.19
CA ARG A 207 9.15 -11.02 15.42
C ARG A 207 8.97 -9.66 16.12
N THR A 208 9.00 -9.61 17.43
CA THR A 208 8.80 -8.39 18.24
C THR A 208 9.97 -7.41 18.14
N SER A 209 11.17 -7.89 17.88
CA SER A 209 12.35 -7.08 17.58
C SER A 209 12.50 -6.85 16.07
N GLY A 210 13.19 -5.77 15.70
CA GLY A 210 13.44 -5.40 14.32
C GLY A 210 12.43 -4.40 13.73
N PRO A 211 12.79 -3.76 12.61
CA PRO A 211 11.98 -2.70 12.01
C PRO A 211 10.68 -3.25 11.45
N PHE A 212 9.63 -2.47 11.59
CA PHE A 212 8.33 -2.69 10.94
C PHE A 212 7.71 -1.31 10.67
N GLU A 213 7.53 -0.97 9.41
CA GLU A 213 7.03 0.36 9.05
C GLU A 213 5.53 0.35 8.74
N ILE A 214 4.80 1.31 9.30
CA ILE A 214 3.40 1.59 8.99
C ILE A 214 3.35 2.71 7.95
N VAL A 215 2.79 2.43 6.78
CA VAL A 215 2.63 3.38 5.68
C VAL A 215 1.17 3.79 5.59
N VAL A 216 0.91 5.08 5.69
CA VAL A 216 -0.44 5.65 5.59
C VAL A 216 -0.55 6.50 4.33
N SER A 217 -1.62 6.29 3.57
CA SER A 217 -2.08 7.22 2.53
C SER A 217 -3.33 7.93 3.03
N ALA A 218 -3.22 9.23 3.28
CA ALA A 218 -4.26 10.01 3.94
C ALA A 218 -5.17 10.71 2.94
N PHE A 219 -6.49 10.60 3.11
CA PHE A 219 -7.43 11.50 2.44
C PHE A 219 -7.20 12.93 2.89
N THR A 220 -7.25 13.85 1.94
CA THR A 220 -6.99 15.27 2.18
C THR A 220 -8.02 16.15 1.48
N VAL A 221 -8.32 17.28 2.11
CA VAL A 221 -9.04 18.40 1.52
C VAL A 221 -8.24 19.65 1.89
N ILE A 222 -7.57 20.24 0.90
CA ILE A 222 -6.62 21.33 1.12
C ILE A 222 -7.07 22.54 0.32
N ASP A 223 -7.26 23.67 0.97
CA ASP A 223 -7.66 24.91 0.31
C ASP A 223 -6.66 25.31 -0.78
N GLY A 224 -7.19 25.70 -1.95
CA GLY A 224 -6.39 26.08 -3.11
C GLY A 224 -5.73 24.91 -3.85
N THR A 225 -6.18 23.68 -3.62
CA THR A 225 -5.85 22.51 -4.44
C THR A 225 -7.04 22.08 -5.30
N GLU A 226 -6.79 21.22 -6.30
CA GLU A 226 -7.84 20.69 -7.19
C GLU A 226 -8.78 19.70 -6.48
N VAL A 227 -8.38 19.15 -5.33
CA VAL A 227 -9.19 18.20 -4.59
C VAL A 227 -10.19 18.91 -3.70
N SER A 228 -11.40 18.98 -4.20
CA SER A 228 -12.53 19.52 -3.46
C SER A 228 -13.03 18.53 -2.40
N ALA A 229 -13.73 19.04 -1.39
CA ALA A 229 -14.44 18.22 -0.41
C ALA A 229 -15.40 17.23 -1.09
N ASP A 230 -15.98 17.61 -2.23
CA ASP A 230 -16.88 16.73 -3.01
C ASP A 230 -16.13 15.57 -3.67
N ALA A 231 -14.91 15.75 -4.15
CA ALA A 231 -14.09 14.67 -4.67
C ALA A 231 -13.74 13.67 -3.56
N ALA A 232 -13.34 14.17 -2.39
CA ALA A 232 -13.09 13.33 -1.22
C ALA A 232 -14.35 12.57 -0.78
N ARG A 233 -15.52 13.21 -0.74
CA ARG A 233 -16.80 12.53 -0.42
C ARG A 233 -17.13 11.45 -1.43
N ARG A 234 -16.95 11.68 -2.74
CA ARG A 234 -17.18 10.63 -3.77
C ARG A 234 -16.27 9.42 -3.55
N ALA A 235 -15.00 9.65 -3.30
CA ALA A 235 -14.05 8.57 -3.05
C ALA A 235 -14.38 7.80 -1.76
N LEU A 236 -14.71 8.50 -0.67
CA LEU A 236 -15.13 7.88 0.58
C LEU A 236 -16.42 7.08 0.42
N ALA A 237 -17.42 7.61 -0.27
CA ALA A 237 -18.69 6.92 -0.53
C ALA A 237 -18.48 5.63 -1.34
N PHE A 238 -17.59 5.67 -2.33
CA PHE A 238 -17.20 4.49 -3.11
C PHE A 238 -16.61 3.40 -2.21
N TYR A 239 -15.63 3.72 -1.37
CA TYR A 239 -15.04 2.74 -0.45
C TYR A 239 -16.04 2.26 0.61
N ALA A 240 -16.81 3.17 1.19
CA ALA A 240 -17.82 2.87 2.20
C ALA A 240 -18.93 1.93 1.69
N SER A 241 -19.21 1.93 0.38
CA SER A 241 -20.14 1.01 -0.25
C SER A 241 -19.64 -0.43 -0.33
N THR A 242 -18.34 -0.65 -0.18
CA THR A 242 -17.70 -1.96 -0.36
C THR A 242 -17.88 -2.82 0.89
N PRO A 243 -18.52 -4.01 0.79
CA PRO A 243 -18.78 -4.86 1.95
C PRO A 243 -17.55 -5.25 2.77
N SER A 244 -16.40 -5.39 2.11
CA SER A 244 -15.14 -5.74 2.77
C SER A 244 -14.62 -4.66 3.73
N TYR A 245 -15.12 -3.43 3.64
CA TYR A 245 -14.66 -2.29 4.47
C TYR A 245 -15.65 -1.91 5.57
N ARG A 246 -16.73 -2.66 5.74
CA ARG A 246 -17.75 -2.41 6.78
C ARG A 246 -17.20 -2.35 8.20
N GLY A 247 -16.11 -3.09 8.48
CA GLY A 247 -15.47 -3.06 9.79
C GLY A 247 -14.98 -1.67 10.22
N VAL A 248 -14.57 -0.82 9.26
CA VAL A 248 -14.19 0.57 9.55
C VAL A 248 -15.41 1.39 9.96
N LEU A 249 -16.52 1.25 9.24
CA LEU A 249 -17.77 1.97 9.55
C LEU A 249 -18.36 1.49 10.88
N ALA A 250 -18.37 0.18 11.12
CA ALA A 250 -18.90 -0.41 12.35
C ALA A 250 -18.14 0.09 13.60
N HIS A 251 -16.83 0.33 13.48
CA HIS A 251 -16.02 0.91 14.55
C HIS A 251 -16.52 2.30 15.00
N HIS A 252 -17.24 3.00 14.14
CA HIS A 252 -17.80 4.32 14.38
C HIS A 252 -19.32 4.32 14.57
N GLY A 253 -19.99 3.17 14.56
CA GLY A 253 -21.45 3.09 14.61
C GLY A 253 -22.14 3.55 13.32
N TRP A 254 -21.46 3.46 12.16
CA TRP A 254 -21.96 3.90 10.85
C TRP A 254 -22.36 2.73 9.94
N GLU A 255 -22.84 1.62 10.50
CA GLU A 255 -23.25 0.43 9.75
C GLU A 255 -24.37 0.73 8.74
N ASP A 256 -25.36 1.55 9.14
CA ASP A 256 -26.48 1.96 8.29
C ASP A 256 -26.01 2.77 7.08
N LEU A 257 -25.00 3.65 7.25
CA LEU A 257 -24.40 4.39 6.15
C LEU A 257 -23.82 3.41 5.12
N GLY A 258 -23.05 2.41 5.57
CA GLY A 258 -22.46 1.39 4.71
C GLY A 258 -23.51 0.58 3.95
N GLN A 259 -24.63 0.23 4.59
CA GLN A 259 -25.74 -0.48 3.94
C GLN A 259 -26.41 0.37 2.87
N ARG A 260 -26.77 1.62 3.18
CA ARG A 260 -27.39 2.56 2.23
C ARG A 260 -26.50 2.80 1.02
N LEU A 261 -25.21 3.02 1.22
CA LEU A 261 -24.24 3.20 0.15
C LEU A 261 -24.11 1.95 -0.74
N SER A 262 -24.08 0.75 -0.14
CA SER A 262 -24.05 -0.52 -0.90
C SER A 262 -25.30 -0.69 -1.77
N VAL A 263 -26.50 -0.29 -1.28
CA VAL A 263 -27.75 -0.34 -2.07
C VAL A 263 -27.69 0.66 -3.24
N LEU A 264 -27.24 1.88 -3.02
CA LEU A 264 -27.10 2.88 -4.10
C LEU A 264 -26.08 2.41 -5.16
N ALA A 265 -24.94 1.89 -4.74
CA ALA A 265 -23.92 1.35 -5.63
C ALA A 265 -24.46 0.20 -6.51
N SER A 266 -25.23 -0.74 -5.92
CA SER A 266 -25.83 -1.85 -6.67
C SER A 266 -26.86 -1.41 -7.71
N ARG A 267 -27.42 -0.21 -7.55
CA ARG A 267 -28.38 0.42 -8.48
C ARG A 267 -27.73 1.41 -9.44
N GLY A 268 -26.41 1.55 -9.41
CA GLY A 268 -25.69 2.52 -10.25
C GLY A 268 -25.92 4.00 -9.91
N ARG A 269 -26.47 4.30 -8.70
CA ARG A 269 -26.81 5.67 -8.27
C ARG A 269 -25.60 6.38 -7.64
N TRP A 270 -24.48 6.40 -8.36
CA TRP A 270 -23.19 6.90 -7.86
C TRP A 270 -23.19 8.39 -7.48
N ALA A 271 -23.94 9.22 -8.21
CA ALA A 271 -24.02 10.66 -7.95
C ALA A 271 -24.65 10.98 -6.58
N GLU A 272 -25.54 10.12 -6.10
CA GLU A 272 -26.24 10.34 -4.83
C GLU A 272 -25.45 9.86 -3.61
N MET A 273 -24.46 9.02 -3.83
CA MET A 273 -23.71 8.42 -2.73
C MET A 273 -22.91 9.44 -1.94
N SER A 274 -22.32 10.43 -2.62
CA SER A 274 -21.50 11.46 -1.97
C SER A 274 -22.30 12.35 -1.01
N THR A 275 -23.60 12.54 -1.25
CA THR A 275 -24.49 13.34 -0.38
C THR A 275 -24.75 12.70 0.99
N LEU A 276 -24.48 11.39 1.11
CA LEU A 276 -24.61 10.68 2.38
C LEU A 276 -23.37 10.81 3.28
N ILE A 277 -22.26 11.29 2.74
CA ILE A 277 -21.04 11.55 3.51
C ILE A 277 -21.16 12.92 4.18
N THR A 278 -21.53 12.92 5.44
CA THR A 278 -21.62 14.14 6.26
C THR A 278 -20.25 14.73 6.54
N ASP A 279 -20.20 15.97 7.08
CA ASP A 279 -18.94 16.60 7.49
C ASP A 279 -18.24 15.78 8.59
N ASP A 280 -18.98 15.22 9.54
CA ASP A 280 -18.41 14.38 10.61
C ASP A 280 -17.70 13.16 10.01
N VAL A 281 -18.33 12.50 9.04
CA VAL A 281 -17.71 11.36 8.34
C VAL A 281 -16.49 11.83 7.55
N LEU A 282 -16.60 12.94 6.79
CA LEU A 282 -15.48 13.49 6.04
C LEU A 282 -14.27 13.78 6.96
N HIS A 283 -14.49 14.50 8.06
CA HIS A 283 -13.44 14.88 9.00
C HIS A 283 -12.83 13.68 9.76
N ALA A 284 -13.61 12.62 9.97
CA ALA A 284 -13.06 11.39 10.56
C ALA A 284 -12.05 10.69 9.64
N PHE A 285 -12.28 10.72 8.32
CA PHE A 285 -11.41 10.08 7.33
C PHE A 285 -10.34 11.02 6.76
N ALA A 286 -10.68 12.27 6.47
CA ALA A 286 -9.81 13.21 5.76
C ALA A 286 -9.16 14.24 6.70
N VAL A 287 -7.98 14.70 6.31
CA VAL A 287 -7.37 15.92 6.86
C VAL A 287 -7.91 17.11 6.06
N VAL A 288 -8.72 17.93 6.72
CA VAL A 288 -9.29 19.16 6.13
C VAL A 288 -8.55 20.36 6.71
N ALA A 289 -7.85 21.12 5.90
CA ALA A 289 -7.04 22.23 6.37
C ALA A 289 -6.68 23.26 5.29
N PRO A 290 -6.44 24.53 5.67
CA PRO A 290 -5.69 25.44 4.82
C PRO A 290 -4.28 24.90 4.52
N ARG A 291 -3.73 25.30 3.38
CA ARG A 291 -2.41 24.80 2.91
C ARG A 291 -1.30 24.99 3.95
N GLU A 292 -1.31 26.13 4.65
CA GLU A 292 -0.29 26.51 5.63
C GLU A 292 -0.30 25.61 6.88
N GLU A 293 -1.48 25.11 7.28
CA GLU A 293 -1.67 24.28 8.46
C GLU A 293 -1.61 22.78 8.15
N PHE A 294 -1.80 22.42 6.90
CA PHE A 294 -2.00 21.04 6.46
C PHE A 294 -0.92 20.09 6.95
N GLY A 295 0.35 20.44 6.76
CA GLY A 295 1.47 19.58 7.16
C GLY A 295 1.50 19.29 8.65
N ASN A 296 1.22 20.31 9.48
CA ASN A 296 1.15 20.15 10.94
C ASN A 296 -0.05 19.29 11.36
N LYS A 297 -1.23 19.55 10.80
CA LYS A 297 -2.44 18.74 11.09
C LYS A 297 -2.25 17.27 10.68
N LEU A 298 -1.63 17.03 9.53
CA LEU A 298 -1.34 15.68 9.07
C LEU A 298 -0.36 14.97 10.02
N ARG A 299 0.73 15.65 10.41
CA ARG A 299 1.70 15.11 11.39
C ARG A 299 1.04 14.78 12.72
N GLU A 300 0.25 15.72 13.27
CA GLU A 300 -0.44 15.50 14.55
C GLU A 300 -1.42 14.35 14.51
N ARG A 301 -2.18 14.25 13.42
CA ARG A 301 -3.18 13.19 13.21
C ARG A 301 -2.58 11.79 13.24
N TYR A 302 -1.35 11.61 12.72
CA TYR A 302 -0.70 10.32 12.59
C TYR A 302 0.53 10.13 13.48
N ARG A 303 0.80 11.06 14.40
CA ARG A 303 1.89 10.95 15.38
C ARG A 303 1.76 9.67 16.19
N GLY A 304 2.81 8.83 16.17
CA GLY A 304 2.82 7.54 16.87
C GLY A 304 1.97 6.44 16.22
N LEU A 305 1.32 6.72 15.07
CA LEU A 305 0.50 5.76 14.35
C LEU A 305 1.12 5.35 13.01
N ALA A 306 1.96 6.19 12.41
CA ALA A 306 2.58 5.94 11.11
C ALA A 306 4.06 6.33 11.10
N ASP A 307 4.86 5.56 10.35
CA ASP A 307 6.28 5.82 10.12
C ASP A 307 6.48 6.57 8.80
N ARG A 308 5.59 6.33 7.84
CA ARG A 308 5.60 6.90 6.49
C ARG A 308 4.20 7.41 6.13
N ILE A 309 4.15 8.53 5.43
CA ILE A 309 2.89 9.16 5.06
C ILE A 309 2.92 9.67 3.63
N SER A 310 1.81 9.49 2.92
CA SER A 310 1.52 10.12 1.64
C SER A 310 0.11 10.73 1.66
N ILE A 311 -0.14 11.68 0.78
CA ILE A 311 -1.51 12.13 0.50
C ILE A 311 -2.17 11.16 -0.49
N TYR A 312 -3.48 10.94 -0.32
CA TYR A 312 -4.27 10.12 -1.24
C TYR A 312 -4.68 10.94 -2.47
N GLU A 313 -3.67 11.39 -3.19
CA GLU A 313 -3.80 12.10 -4.47
C GLU A 313 -2.67 11.65 -5.37
N PRO A 314 -2.91 11.58 -6.68
CA PRO A 314 -1.82 11.37 -7.63
C PRO A 314 -0.78 12.48 -7.50
N PHE A 315 0.48 12.08 -7.43
CA PHE A 315 1.59 13.02 -7.44
C PHE A 315 1.65 13.76 -8.78
N ALA A 316 1.74 15.08 -8.72
CA ALA A 316 1.89 15.93 -9.90
C ALA A 316 2.94 17.03 -9.69
N PRO A 317 3.70 17.41 -10.73
CA PRO A 317 4.70 18.48 -10.64
C PRO A 317 4.15 19.84 -10.17
N SER A 318 2.87 20.10 -10.38
CA SER A 318 2.18 21.32 -9.87
C SER A 318 2.09 21.40 -8.34
N GLN A 319 2.27 20.27 -7.65
CA GLN A 319 2.16 20.17 -6.18
C GLN A 319 3.46 20.48 -5.42
N ALA A 320 4.51 20.98 -6.08
CA ALA A 320 5.83 21.21 -5.47
C ALA A 320 5.78 22.06 -4.18
N ALA A 321 4.97 23.11 -4.14
CA ALA A 321 4.81 23.95 -2.95
C ALA A 321 4.16 23.18 -1.80
N LEU A 322 3.14 22.37 -2.08
CA LEU A 322 2.45 21.53 -1.12
C LEU A 322 3.40 20.52 -0.47
N TYR A 323 4.16 19.78 -1.29
CA TYR A 323 5.11 18.79 -0.78
C TYR A 323 6.25 19.41 0.03
N ARG A 324 6.76 20.59 -0.37
CA ARG A 324 7.76 21.32 0.44
C ARG A 324 7.22 21.66 1.82
N THR A 325 6.00 22.19 1.89
CA THR A 325 5.36 22.52 3.18
C THR A 325 5.15 21.24 4.02
N LEU A 326 4.70 20.16 3.40
CA LEU A 326 4.50 18.88 4.07
C LEU A 326 5.81 18.32 4.62
N ILE A 327 6.86 18.27 3.81
CA ILE A 327 8.18 17.75 4.21
C ILE A 327 8.74 18.56 5.38
N ALA A 328 8.67 19.89 5.31
CA ALA A 328 9.12 20.78 6.39
C ALA A 328 8.37 20.49 7.70
N ALA A 329 7.04 20.40 7.64
CA ALA A 329 6.22 20.15 8.82
C ALA A 329 6.42 18.78 9.45
N VAL A 330 6.66 17.76 8.64
CA VAL A 330 6.78 16.35 9.09
C VAL A 330 8.17 16.03 9.66
N ARG A 331 9.20 16.76 9.23
CA ARG A 331 10.59 16.56 9.67
C ARG A 331 10.99 17.40 10.89
N THR A 332 10.19 18.39 11.27
CA THR A 332 10.32 19.11 12.56
C THR A 332 9.67 18.34 13.70
#